data_9eaf7e9d9457443f4cf57cd04ce6d71f
#
_entry.id   9eaf7e9d9457443f4cf57cd04ce6d71f
#
_cell.length_a   1.000
_cell.length_b   1.000
_cell.length_c   1.000
_cell.angle_alpha   90.00
_cell.angle_beta   90.00
_cell.angle_gamma   90.00
#
_symmetry.space_group_name_H-M   'P 1'
#
loop_
_entity.id
_entity.type
_entity.pdbx_description
1 polymer ?
#
loop_
_entity_poly.entity_id
_entity_poly.type
_entity_poly.pdbx_seq_one_letter_code
_entity_poly.pdbx_strand_id
1 'polypeptide(L)'
;MNKLPKEVRLLGAVSLLNDFASEMIYPLLPALVTGVLGGGAAALGALDGAADFAAAFVKFGAGRLADRARRRGPLIVAGYAIAVLVRPVIAVTAAAWQVIGLRVVDRIGKGLRTPPRDALIADVTPAELRGRAFGLQRGMDHAGAVLGPLVAWWLLTMHVAELRTVIAASIVPGVLVLGLAVMAVGRSGGRAVGKAASKSETLDPPADTTALPTYRHTALWAISAFYLLRMPETLVILRSQQLGVAVATVPLLWAAVHVVKSATSFVGGAWSDRFGAGPTMWIGWVCYAALAVGLALARTSGQAWMLFLALGSVAGLTESPERALVARLAGSKQGSGFGSYHGVTGLTALVGGVALGVLYQGRGAGVAFAASAAGAGALALLWPLAARQTAPR
;
A
#
# COMPACT_ATOMS: atom_id res chain seq x y z
N MET A 1 -14.66 -6.92 29.96
CA MET A 1 -14.21 -6.57 28.58
C MET A 1 -14.15 -7.85 27.74
N ASN A 2 -15.01 -7.98 26.74
CA ASN A 2 -15.02 -9.17 25.88
C ASN A 2 -13.69 -9.27 25.12
N LYS A 3 -13.02 -10.43 25.25
CA LYS A 3 -11.73 -10.72 24.59
C LYS A 3 -11.97 -11.01 23.11
N LEU A 4 -11.09 -10.49 22.24
CA LEU A 4 -11.11 -10.83 20.81
C LEU A 4 -10.85 -12.34 20.60
N PRO A 5 -11.49 -12.95 19.59
CA PRO A 5 -11.27 -14.36 19.23
C PRO A 5 -9.78 -14.70 19.05
N LYS A 6 -9.41 -15.93 19.35
CA LYS A 6 -8.01 -16.40 19.22
C LYS A 6 -7.54 -16.34 17.77
N GLU A 7 -8.42 -16.61 16.83
CA GLU A 7 -8.20 -16.56 15.38
C GLU A 7 -7.81 -15.16 14.94
N VAL A 8 -8.48 -14.12 15.44
CA VAL A 8 -8.17 -12.71 15.14
C VAL A 8 -6.78 -12.34 15.64
N ARG A 9 -6.43 -12.77 16.85
CA ARG A 9 -5.07 -12.52 17.42
C ARG A 9 -3.98 -13.23 16.63
N LEU A 10 -4.23 -14.47 16.19
CA LEU A 10 -3.30 -15.21 15.35
C LEU A 10 -3.15 -14.55 13.97
N LEU A 11 -4.25 -14.14 13.33
CA LEU A 11 -4.19 -13.41 12.06
C LEU A 11 -3.50 -12.06 12.19
N GLY A 12 -3.65 -11.39 13.34
CA GLY A 12 -2.88 -10.18 13.67
C GLY A 12 -1.37 -10.46 13.73
N ALA A 13 -0.95 -11.53 14.43
CA ALA A 13 0.45 -11.93 14.49
C ALA A 13 1.02 -12.34 13.11
N VAL A 14 0.21 -13.04 12.30
CA VAL A 14 0.56 -13.34 10.90
C VAL A 14 0.77 -12.05 10.09
N SER A 15 -0.09 -11.05 10.26
CA SER A 15 0.04 -9.76 9.59
C SER A 15 1.31 -9.02 10.02
N LEU A 16 1.60 -8.96 11.32
CA LEU A 16 2.82 -8.34 11.85
C LEU A 16 4.08 -8.95 11.24
N LEU A 17 4.22 -10.28 11.32
CA LEU A 17 5.41 -10.98 10.82
C LEU A 17 5.53 -10.92 9.30
N ASN A 18 4.39 -10.94 8.58
CA ASN A 18 4.39 -10.79 7.14
C ASN A 18 4.86 -9.40 6.69
N ASP A 19 4.37 -8.35 7.34
CA ASP A 19 4.76 -6.99 7.01
C ASP A 19 6.17 -6.68 7.53
N PHE A 20 6.58 -7.26 8.67
CA PHE A 20 7.97 -7.29 9.09
C PHE A 20 8.89 -7.85 7.98
N ALA A 21 8.58 -9.04 7.43
CA ALA A 21 9.39 -9.66 6.38
C ALA A 21 9.38 -8.86 5.07
N SER A 22 8.23 -8.29 4.69
CA SER A 22 8.09 -7.48 3.48
C SER A 22 8.86 -6.17 3.57
N GLU A 23 8.67 -5.44 4.67
CA GLU A 23 9.20 -4.09 4.84
C GLU A 23 10.68 -4.09 5.27
N MET A 24 11.19 -5.21 5.78
CA MET A 24 12.63 -5.43 5.95
C MET A 24 13.38 -5.40 4.61
N ILE A 25 12.74 -5.86 3.52
CA ILE A 25 13.34 -5.94 2.18
C ILE A 25 13.10 -4.68 1.35
N TYR A 26 11.87 -4.15 1.39
CA TYR A 26 11.41 -3.13 0.45
C TYR A 26 12.34 -1.91 0.32
N PRO A 27 12.82 -1.29 1.42
CA PRO A 27 13.70 -0.13 1.35
C PRO A 27 15.09 -0.44 0.78
N LEU A 28 15.47 -1.72 0.67
CA LEU A 28 16.73 -2.18 0.11
C LEU A 28 16.67 -2.43 -1.40
N LEU A 29 15.47 -2.55 -1.98
CA LEU A 29 15.29 -2.85 -3.39
C LEU A 29 15.93 -1.82 -4.33
N PRO A 30 15.84 -0.49 -4.08
CA PRO A 30 16.54 0.47 -4.91
C PRO A 30 18.04 0.25 -4.97
N ALA A 31 18.68 0.01 -3.82
CA ALA A 31 20.12 -0.27 -3.77
C ALA A 31 20.48 -1.59 -4.47
N LEU A 32 19.67 -2.64 -4.30
CA LEU A 32 19.87 -3.91 -5.02
C LEU A 32 19.74 -3.70 -6.53
N VAL A 33 18.66 -3.07 -6.99
CA VAL A 33 18.36 -2.92 -8.42
C VAL A 33 19.39 -2.02 -9.10
N THR A 34 19.68 -0.84 -8.53
CA THR A 34 20.54 0.14 -9.19
C THR A 34 22.02 -0.05 -8.87
N GLY A 35 22.36 -0.39 -7.62
CA GLY A 35 23.74 -0.47 -7.16
C GLY A 35 24.39 -1.83 -7.42
N VAL A 36 23.62 -2.93 -7.35
CA VAL A 36 24.14 -4.29 -7.48
C VAL A 36 23.85 -4.90 -8.85
N LEU A 37 22.63 -4.71 -9.37
CA LEU A 37 22.17 -5.34 -10.61
C LEU A 37 22.29 -4.44 -11.85
N GLY A 38 22.79 -3.21 -11.70
CA GLY A 38 22.97 -2.26 -12.81
C GLY A 38 21.66 -1.79 -13.47
N GLY A 39 20.52 -1.97 -12.82
CA GLY A 39 19.24 -1.48 -13.28
C GLY A 39 19.12 0.04 -13.12
N GLY A 40 18.29 0.67 -13.97
CA GLY A 40 18.05 2.11 -13.90
C GLY A 40 16.78 2.50 -13.13
N ALA A 41 16.53 3.81 -13.04
CA ALA A 41 15.32 4.36 -12.42
C ALA A 41 14.03 3.87 -13.12
N ALA A 42 14.08 3.59 -14.43
CA ALA A 42 12.95 2.99 -15.14
C ALA A 42 12.57 1.61 -14.58
N ALA A 43 13.57 0.78 -14.20
CA ALA A 43 13.31 -0.51 -13.58
C ALA A 43 12.63 -0.37 -12.21
N LEU A 44 12.98 0.65 -11.42
CA LEU A 44 12.32 0.96 -10.14
C LEU A 44 10.87 1.43 -10.34
N GLY A 45 10.62 2.30 -11.30
CA GLY A 45 9.27 2.72 -11.66
C GLY A 45 8.39 1.55 -12.11
N ALA A 46 8.95 0.65 -12.91
CA ALA A 46 8.28 -0.59 -13.33
C ALA A 46 8.05 -1.55 -12.15
N LEU A 47 9.00 -1.64 -11.22
CA LEU A 47 8.90 -2.49 -10.02
C LEU A 47 7.70 -2.14 -9.17
N ASP A 48 7.53 -0.88 -8.80
CA ASP A 48 6.40 -0.44 -7.98
C ASP A 48 5.09 -0.51 -8.78
N GLY A 49 5.08 0.05 -10.00
CA GLY A 49 3.88 0.10 -10.81
C GLY A 49 3.33 -1.28 -11.18
N ALA A 50 4.19 -2.22 -11.62
CA ALA A 50 3.77 -3.58 -11.95
C ALA A 50 3.28 -4.34 -10.71
N ALA A 51 3.94 -4.15 -9.57
CA ALA A 51 3.55 -4.76 -8.31
C ALA A 51 2.17 -4.28 -7.85
N ASP A 52 1.90 -2.98 -7.90
CA ASP A 52 0.63 -2.40 -7.49
C ASP A 52 -0.51 -2.79 -8.44
N PHE A 53 -0.25 -2.79 -9.75
CA PHE A 53 -1.20 -3.27 -10.75
C PHE A 53 -1.57 -4.75 -10.52
N ALA A 54 -0.57 -5.61 -10.33
CA ALA A 54 -0.80 -7.05 -10.09
C ALA A 54 -1.61 -7.29 -8.82
N ALA A 55 -1.28 -6.59 -7.71
CA ALA A 55 -2.04 -6.68 -6.48
C ALA A 55 -3.50 -6.23 -6.65
N ALA A 56 -3.73 -5.14 -7.37
CA ALA A 56 -5.06 -4.59 -7.63
C ALA A 56 -5.91 -5.55 -8.47
N PHE A 57 -5.35 -6.07 -9.55
CA PHE A 57 -6.02 -7.00 -10.45
C PHE A 57 -6.41 -8.31 -9.73
N VAL A 58 -5.49 -8.88 -8.96
CA VAL A 58 -5.76 -10.12 -8.23
C VAL A 58 -6.77 -9.93 -7.11
N LYS A 59 -6.74 -8.80 -6.38
CA LYS A 59 -7.75 -8.51 -5.34
C LYS A 59 -9.17 -8.50 -5.91
N PHE A 60 -9.35 -7.97 -7.11
CA PHE A 60 -10.65 -7.96 -7.78
C PHE A 60 -11.20 -9.38 -8.03
N GLY A 61 -10.36 -10.29 -8.52
CA GLY A 61 -10.72 -11.70 -8.73
C GLY A 61 -10.85 -12.48 -7.42
N ALA A 62 -9.91 -12.29 -6.49
CA ALA A 62 -9.86 -12.99 -5.21
C ALA A 62 -11.06 -12.66 -4.30
N GLY A 63 -11.58 -11.43 -4.36
CA GLY A 63 -12.81 -11.05 -3.64
C GLY A 63 -14.00 -11.89 -4.10
N ARG A 64 -14.24 -11.99 -5.40
CA ARG A 64 -15.32 -12.82 -5.97
C ARG A 64 -15.13 -14.31 -5.67
N LEU A 65 -13.89 -14.78 -5.71
CA LEU A 65 -13.56 -16.16 -5.38
C LEU A 65 -13.78 -16.44 -3.90
N ALA A 66 -13.43 -15.52 -3.01
CA ALA A 66 -13.64 -15.62 -1.57
C ALA A 66 -15.14 -15.68 -1.19
N ASP A 67 -15.99 -14.94 -1.92
CA ASP A 67 -17.44 -14.95 -1.71
C ASP A 67 -18.07 -16.30 -2.13
N ARG A 68 -17.53 -16.94 -3.16
CA ARG A 68 -17.98 -18.24 -3.67
C ARG A 68 -17.33 -19.44 -2.98
N ALA A 69 -16.15 -19.25 -2.39
CA ALA A 69 -15.38 -20.33 -1.81
C ALA A 69 -16.02 -20.84 -0.51
N ARG A 70 -16.38 -22.12 -0.47
CA ARG A 70 -16.80 -22.82 0.76
C ARG A 70 -15.72 -22.80 1.85
N ARG A 71 -14.43 -22.65 1.49
CA ARG A 71 -13.28 -22.60 2.39
C ARG A 71 -12.33 -21.51 1.96
N ARG A 72 -12.20 -20.46 2.75
CA ARG A 72 -11.28 -19.33 2.50
C ARG A 72 -9.84 -19.63 2.91
N GLY A 73 -9.67 -20.61 3.81
CA GLY A 73 -8.36 -20.96 4.37
C GLY A 73 -7.27 -21.27 3.35
N PRO A 74 -7.50 -22.14 2.36
CA PRO A 74 -6.49 -22.46 1.35
C PRO A 74 -5.98 -21.23 0.58
N LEU A 75 -6.84 -20.26 0.26
CA LEU A 75 -6.45 -19.02 -0.42
C LEU A 75 -5.55 -18.15 0.45
N ILE A 76 -5.86 -18.08 1.75
CA ILE A 76 -5.05 -17.33 2.74
C ILE A 76 -3.66 -17.97 2.84
N VAL A 77 -3.59 -19.28 3.06
CA VAL A 77 -2.33 -20.02 3.20
C VAL A 77 -1.51 -19.93 1.91
N ALA A 78 -2.11 -20.17 0.74
CA ALA A 78 -1.43 -20.07 -0.56
C ALA A 78 -0.85 -18.67 -0.78
N GLY A 79 -1.59 -17.61 -0.47
CA GLY A 79 -1.11 -16.23 -0.62
C GLY A 79 0.07 -15.90 0.30
N TYR A 80 0.13 -16.46 1.52
CA TYR A 80 1.29 -16.34 2.39
C TYR A 80 2.45 -17.22 1.91
N ALA A 81 2.20 -18.46 1.48
CA ALA A 81 3.22 -19.35 0.95
C ALA A 81 3.97 -18.73 -0.23
N ILE A 82 3.24 -18.13 -1.18
CA ILE A 82 3.85 -17.39 -2.30
C ILE A 82 4.82 -16.34 -1.78
N ALA A 83 4.40 -15.49 -0.83
CA ALA A 83 5.24 -14.43 -0.30
C ALA A 83 6.50 -14.96 0.41
N VAL A 84 6.34 -16.03 1.21
CA VAL A 84 7.44 -16.66 1.97
C VAL A 84 8.49 -17.28 1.03
N LEU A 85 8.04 -17.92 -0.04
CA LEU A 85 8.94 -18.57 -1.00
C LEU A 85 9.67 -17.56 -1.90
N VAL A 86 8.96 -16.50 -2.33
CA VAL A 86 9.46 -15.58 -3.35
C VAL A 86 10.44 -14.54 -2.78
N ARG A 87 10.18 -14.03 -1.58
CA ARG A 87 10.99 -12.94 -1.01
C ARG A 87 12.47 -13.27 -0.85
N PRO A 88 12.87 -14.41 -0.24
CA PRO A 88 14.30 -14.74 -0.10
C PRO A 88 14.98 -14.99 -1.46
N VAL A 89 14.24 -15.41 -2.49
CA VAL A 89 14.78 -15.62 -3.84
C VAL A 89 15.27 -14.30 -4.47
N ILE A 90 14.73 -13.15 -4.03
CA ILE A 90 15.24 -11.84 -4.45
C ILE A 90 16.75 -11.69 -4.15
N ALA A 91 17.24 -12.30 -3.08
CA ALA A 91 18.65 -12.24 -2.69
C ALA A 91 19.61 -12.83 -3.73
N VAL A 92 19.18 -13.79 -4.52
CA VAL A 92 20.00 -14.51 -5.49
C VAL A 92 19.78 -14.04 -6.93
N THR A 93 19.00 -12.98 -7.14
CA THR A 93 18.77 -12.44 -8.50
C THR A 93 20.05 -11.89 -9.13
N ALA A 94 20.16 -12.05 -10.43
CA ALA A 94 21.29 -11.58 -11.25
C ALA A 94 20.90 -10.41 -12.18
N ALA A 95 19.61 -10.09 -12.30
CA ALA A 95 19.13 -9.02 -13.18
C ALA A 95 17.91 -8.30 -12.56
N ALA A 96 17.77 -7.01 -12.87
CA ALA A 96 16.67 -6.17 -12.38
C ALA A 96 15.26 -6.70 -12.73
N TRP A 97 15.08 -7.25 -13.94
CA TRP A 97 13.80 -7.82 -14.37
C TRP A 97 13.35 -9.02 -13.51
N GLN A 98 14.30 -9.79 -12.97
CA GLN A 98 13.99 -10.90 -12.04
C GLN A 98 13.40 -10.37 -10.74
N VAL A 99 13.96 -9.26 -10.19
CA VAL A 99 13.43 -8.60 -9.00
C VAL A 99 12.01 -8.11 -9.27
N ILE A 100 11.76 -7.47 -10.43
CA ILE A 100 10.42 -7.03 -10.84
C ILE A 100 9.46 -8.22 -10.89
N GLY A 101 9.82 -9.31 -11.56
CA GLY A 101 9.00 -10.52 -11.67
C GLY A 101 8.67 -11.12 -10.30
N LEU A 102 9.67 -11.28 -9.43
CA LEU A 102 9.47 -11.79 -8.08
C LEU A 102 8.59 -10.86 -7.24
N ARG A 103 8.75 -9.54 -7.40
CA ARG A 103 7.91 -8.57 -6.71
C ARG A 103 6.44 -8.65 -7.18
N VAL A 104 6.21 -8.80 -8.47
CA VAL A 104 4.87 -9.05 -9.03
C VAL A 104 4.27 -10.31 -8.44
N VAL A 105 5.01 -11.41 -8.36
CA VAL A 105 4.53 -12.67 -7.77
C VAL A 105 4.22 -12.52 -6.27
N ASP A 106 5.07 -11.82 -5.48
CA ASP A 106 4.76 -11.49 -4.08
C ASP A 106 3.44 -10.70 -3.96
N ARG A 107 3.21 -9.75 -4.87
CA ARG A 107 1.99 -8.92 -4.87
C ARG A 107 0.75 -9.69 -5.32
N ILE A 108 0.88 -10.67 -6.21
CA ILE A 108 -0.18 -11.64 -6.51
C ILE A 108 -0.56 -12.40 -5.24
N GLY A 109 0.42 -12.90 -4.48
CA GLY A 109 0.19 -13.53 -3.17
C GLY A 109 -0.54 -12.60 -2.20
N LYS A 110 -0.17 -11.32 -2.13
CA LYS A 110 -0.86 -10.30 -1.32
C LYS A 110 -2.31 -10.10 -1.77
N GLY A 111 -2.55 -9.99 -3.08
CA GLY A 111 -3.88 -9.86 -3.65
C GLY A 111 -4.77 -11.05 -3.33
N LEU A 112 -4.23 -12.26 -3.42
CA LEU A 112 -4.94 -13.52 -3.20
C LEU A 112 -5.39 -13.70 -1.74
N ARG A 113 -4.54 -13.34 -0.75
CA ARG A 113 -4.83 -13.59 0.67
C ARG A 113 -5.67 -12.50 1.35
N THR A 114 -5.59 -11.23 0.88
CA THR A 114 -6.17 -10.10 1.61
C THR A 114 -7.70 -10.18 1.72
N PRO A 115 -8.50 -10.34 0.64
CA PRO A 115 -9.94 -10.40 0.76
C PRO A 115 -10.44 -11.61 1.58
N PRO A 116 -9.93 -12.86 1.38
CA PRO A 116 -10.36 -13.98 2.19
C PRO A 116 -10.00 -13.85 3.68
N ARG A 117 -8.84 -13.24 4.00
CA ARG A 117 -8.42 -12.97 5.39
C ARG A 117 -9.38 -12.00 6.08
N ASP A 118 -9.67 -10.89 5.42
CA ASP A 118 -10.52 -9.84 5.98
C ASP A 118 -11.95 -10.36 6.18
N ALA A 119 -12.45 -11.17 5.24
CA ALA A 119 -13.72 -11.85 5.37
C ALA A 119 -13.72 -12.87 6.54
N LEU A 120 -12.64 -13.63 6.73
CA LEU A 120 -12.51 -14.56 7.86
C LEU A 120 -12.53 -13.81 9.20
N ILE A 121 -11.81 -12.69 9.32
CA ILE A 121 -11.84 -11.84 10.52
C ILE A 121 -13.27 -11.38 10.82
N ALA A 122 -14.00 -10.92 9.80
CA ALA A 122 -15.38 -10.48 9.96
C ALA A 122 -16.32 -11.60 10.42
N ASP A 123 -16.14 -12.83 9.88
CA ASP A 123 -16.99 -13.97 10.19
C ASP A 123 -16.79 -14.52 11.61
N VAL A 124 -15.55 -14.52 12.11
CA VAL A 124 -15.24 -15.05 13.45
C VAL A 124 -15.46 -14.01 14.55
N THR A 125 -15.72 -12.75 14.19
CA THR A 125 -15.84 -11.65 15.14
C THR A 125 -17.28 -11.18 15.28
N PRO A 126 -17.83 -11.10 16.51
CA PRO A 126 -19.13 -10.47 16.77
C PRO A 126 -19.18 -9.05 16.20
N ALA A 127 -20.36 -8.61 15.73
CA ALA A 127 -20.53 -7.32 15.03
C ALA A 127 -19.98 -6.13 15.85
N GLU A 128 -20.22 -6.13 17.16
CA GLU A 128 -19.83 -5.08 18.11
C GLU A 128 -18.30 -4.99 18.32
N LEU A 129 -17.58 -6.05 17.98
CA LEU A 129 -16.12 -6.15 18.15
C LEU A 129 -15.34 -6.05 16.84
N ARG A 130 -16.01 -5.95 15.68
CA ARG A 130 -15.35 -5.92 14.35
C ARG A 130 -14.38 -4.74 14.21
N GLY A 131 -14.77 -3.55 14.68
CA GLY A 131 -13.87 -2.39 14.67
C GLY A 131 -12.58 -2.65 15.44
N ARG A 132 -12.66 -3.27 16.62
CA ARG A 132 -11.48 -3.66 17.41
C ARG A 132 -10.66 -4.75 16.76
N ALA A 133 -11.29 -5.72 16.08
CA ALA A 133 -10.59 -6.80 15.37
C ALA A 133 -9.78 -6.26 14.19
N PHE A 134 -10.38 -5.40 13.36
CA PHE A 134 -9.67 -4.76 12.25
C PHE A 134 -8.64 -3.73 12.73
N GLY A 135 -8.92 -3.02 13.83
CA GLY A 135 -7.97 -2.12 14.47
C GLY A 135 -6.71 -2.86 14.96
N LEU A 136 -6.89 -4.02 15.63
CA LEU A 136 -5.77 -4.87 16.02
C LEU A 136 -4.95 -5.33 14.79
N GLN A 137 -5.62 -5.81 13.74
CA GLN A 137 -4.96 -6.29 12.55
C GLN A 137 -4.16 -5.17 11.86
N ARG A 138 -4.72 -3.96 11.74
CA ARG A 138 -4.01 -2.79 11.19
C ARG A 138 -2.85 -2.33 12.06
N GLY A 139 -3.04 -2.31 13.38
CA GLY A 139 -1.96 -2.00 14.33
C GLY A 139 -0.78 -2.97 14.20
N MET A 140 -1.07 -4.26 14.01
CA MET A 140 -0.05 -5.29 13.78
C MET A 140 0.63 -5.13 12.42
N ASP A 141 -0.08 -4.81 11.33
CA ASP A 141 0.50 -4.47 10.03
C ASP A 141 1.52 -3.33 10.17
N HIS A 142 1.11 -2.22 10.81
CA HIS A 142 1.98 -1.07 11.02
C HIS A 142 3.17 -1.37 11.94
N ALA A 143 2.98 -2.15 12.99
CA ALA A 143 4.07 -2.57 13.87
C ALA A 143 5.11 -3.38 13.09
N GLY A 144 4.68 -4.32 12.25
CA GLY A 144 5.57 -5.06 11.36
C GLY A 144 6.32 -4.16 10.39
N ALA A 145 5.62 -3.17 9.80
CA ALA A 145 6.19 -2.22 8.85
C ALA A 145 7.24 -1.26 9.48
N VAL A 146 7.23 -1.10 10.80
CA VAL A 146 8.26 -0.36 11.54
C VAL A 146 9.39 -1.29 11.99
N LEU A 147 9.06 -2.43 12.60
CA LEU A 147 10.05 -3.33 13.19
C LEU A 147 10.95 -4.02 12.15
N GLY A 148 10.39 -4.40 11.00
CA GLY A 148 11.17 -5.04 9.92
C GLY A 148 12.33 -4.19 9.43
N PRO A 149 12.09 -2.95 8.99
CA PRO A 149 13.16 -2.04 8.59
C PRO A 149 14.16 -1.70 9.71
N LEU A 150 13.71 -1.59 10.97
CA LEU A 150 14.63 -1.36 12.10
C LEU A 150 15.61 -2.52 12.28
N VAL A 151 15.17 -3.77 12.12
CA VAL A 151 16.07 -4.93 12.15
C VAL A 151 17.00 -4.91 10.95
N ALA A 152 16.52 -4.59 9.75
CA ALA A 152 17.36 -4.45 8.56
C ALA A 152 18.44 -3.36 8.75
N TRP A 153 18.06 -2.21 9.29
CA TRP A 153 18.99 -1.13 9.63
C TRP A 153 20.06 -1.60 10.61
N TRP A 154 19.66 -2.27 11.69
CA TRP A 154 20.59 -2.77 12.71
C TRP A 154 21.60 -3.77 12.12
N LEU A 155 21.12 -4.75 11.34
CA LEU A 155 21.96 -5.77 10.70
C LEU A 155 23.00 -5.15 9.76
N LEU A 156 22.59 -4.14 8.97
CA LEU A 156 23.48 -3.48 8.01
C LEU A 156 24.46 -2.52 8.69
N THR A 157 24.01 -1.74 9.68
CA THR A 157 24.83 -0.73 10.35
C THR A 157 25.88 -1.36 11.25
N MET A 158 25.55 -2.47 11.90
CA MET A 158 26.49 -3.24 12.72
C MET A 158 27.38 -4.19 11.91
N HIS A 159 27.29 -4.15 10.58
CA HIS A 159 28.02 -5.04 9.67
C HIS A 159 27.84 -6.54 9.98
N VAL A 160 26.70 -6.91 10.58
CA VAL A 160 26.34 -8.31 10.87
C VAL A 160 26.00 -9.07 9.59
N ALA A 161 25.38 -8.37 8.61
CA ALA A 161 24.99 -8.97 7.35
C ALA A 161 25.10 -7.98 6.19
N GLU A 162 25.36 -8.49 5.01
CA GLU A 162 25.32 -7.75 3.75
C GLU A 162 23.87 -7.63 3.22
N LEU A 163 23.65 -6.71 2.28
CA LEU A 163 22.34 -6.43 1.70
C LEU A 163 21.60 -7.69 1.23
N ARG A 164 22.24 -8.58 0.48
CA ARG A 164 21.65 -9.84 0.00
C ARG A 164 21.32 -10.79 1.15
N THR A 165 22.17 -10.85 2.16
CA THR A 165 21.95 -11.68 3.36
C THR A 165 20.76 -11.19 4.17
N VAL A 166 20.58 -9.86 4.33
CA VAL A 166 19.40 -9.28 4.98
C VAL A 166 18.12 -9.64 4.20
N ILE A 167 18.16 -9.57 2.87
CA ILE A 167 17.02 -9.98 2.03
C ILE A 167 16.71 -11.47 2.21
N ALA A 168 17.72 -12.34 2.18
CA ALA A 168 17.57 -13.78 2.40
C ALA A 168 17.01 -14.09 3.79
N ALA A 169 17.43 -13.36 4.82
CA ALA A 169 16.98 -13.55 6.21
C ALA A 169 15.46 -13.34 6.39
N SER A 170 14.77 -12.74 5.43
CA SER A 170 13.30 -12.64 5.42
C SER A 170 12.59 -14.01 5.42
N ILE A 171 13.31 -15.10 5.11
CA ILE A 171 12.79 -16.47 5.22
C ILE A 171 12.41 -16.80 6.67
N VAL A 172 13.15 -16.29 7.66
CA VAL A 172 12.94 -16.60 9.08
C VAL A 172 11.55 -16.14 9.55
N PRO A 173 11.20 -14.84 9.50
CA PRO A 173 9.84 -14.43 9.83
C PRO A 173 8.81 -15.03 8.85
N GLY A 174 9.18 -15.31 7.60
CA GLY A 174 8.32 -15.92 6.60
C GLY A 174 7.84 -17.32 7.01
N VAL A 175 8.72 -18.20 7.46
CA VAL A 175 8.35 -19.56 7.93
C VAL A 175 7.40 -19.47 9.12
N LEU A 176 7.63 -18.53 10.05
CA LEU A 176 6.73 -18.29 11.18
C LEU A 176 5.35 -17.82 10.70
N VAL A 177 5.31 -16.94 9.69
CA VAL A 177 4.05 -16.51 9.05
C VAL A 177 3.25 -17.70 8.55
N LEU A 178 3.89 -18.61 7.82
CA LEU A 178 3.20 -19.77 7.23
C LEU A 178 2.67 -20.71 8.32
N GLY A 179 3.47 -21.01 9.33
CA GLY A 179 3.05 -21.82 10.47
C GLY A 179 1.85 -21.23 11.21
N LEU A 180 1.90 -19.95 11.53
CA LEU A 180 0.80 -19.26 12.22
C LEU A 180 -0.45 -19.13 11.33
N ALA A 181 -0.29 -18.92 10.01
CA ALA A 181 -1.41 -18.85 9.08
C ALA A 181 -2.15 -20.20 9.00
N VAL A 182 -1.42 -21.31 8.90
CA VAL A 182 -2.00 -22.68 8.92
C VAL A 182 -2.72 -22.91 10.25
N MET A 183 -2.12 -22.53 11.38
CA MET A 183 -2.76 -22.65 12.70
C MET A 183 -4.03 -21.80 12.83
N ALA A 184 -4.02 -20.55 12.33
CA ALA A 184 -5.17 -19.66 12.39
C ALA A 184 -6.34 -20.20 11.56
N VAL A 185 -6.04 -20.67 10.34
CA VAL A 185 -7.03 -21.28 9.44
C VAL A 185 -7.55 -22.63 9.97
N GLY A 186 -6.68 -23.48 10.50
CA GLY A 186 -7.07 -24.77 11.06
C GLY A 186 -8.01 -24.62 12.26
N ARG A 187 -7.80 -23.63 13.11
CA ARG A 187 -8.67 -23.32 14.26
C ARG A 187 -10.01 -22.71 13.87
N SER A 188 -10.08 -21.99 12.77
CA SER A 188 -11.36 -21.49 12.26
C SER A 188 -12.29 -22.65 11.82
N GLY A 189 -11.77 -23.87 11.83
CA GLY A 189 -12.50 -25.14 11.81
C GLY A 189 -13.44 -25.26 10.64
N GLY A 190 -13.04 -24.92 9.43
CA GLY A 190 -13.94 -25.09 8.29
C GLY A 190 -15.35 -24.56 8.54
N ARG A 191 -15.51 -23.55 9.44
CA ARG A 191 -16.83 -22.93 9.64
C ARG A 191 -17.30 -22.47 8.30
N ALA A 192 -18.13 -23.32 7.71
CA ALA A 192 -18.78 -23.08 6.45
C ALA A 192 -19.41 -21.71 6.49
N VAL A 193 -19.10 -20.90 5.51
CA VAL A 193 -19.88 -19.74 5.11
C VAL A 193 -21.33 -20.23 4.98
N GLY A 194 -22.15 -20.04 5.98
CA GLY A 194 -23.47 -20.66 5.92
C GLY A 194 -24.54 -20.14 6.85
N LYS A 195 -24.28 -19.16 7.71
CA LYS A 195 -25.37 -18.64 8.58
C LYS A 195 -25.42 -17.13 8.83
N ALA A 196 -24.47 -16.33 8.34
CA ALA A 196 -24.50 -14.88 8.53
C ALA A 196 -24.94 -14.06 7.31
N ALA A 197 -25.12 -14.69 6.14
CA ALA A 197 -25.55 -13.98 4.94
C ALA A 197 -27.07 -13.64 4.90
N SER A 198 -27.84 -13.96 5.93
CA SER A 198 -29.30 -13.80 5.92
C SER A 198 -29.83 -12.61 6.75
N LYS A 199 -28.96 -11.77 7.29
CA LYS A 199 -29.35 -10.47 7.86
C LYS A 199 -28.31 -9.41 7.55
N SER A 200 -28.12 -9.07 6.27
CA SER A 200 -27.71 -7.71 5.94
C SER A 200 -28.93 -6.83 6.24
N GLU A 201 -28.93 -6.14 7.36
CA GLU A 201 -29.68 -4.91 7.46
C GLU A 201 -29.28 -4.07 6.25
N THR A 202 -30.18 -3.96 5.31
CA THR A 202 -30.14 -2.98 4.23
C THR A 202 -30.18 -1.63 4.93
N LEU A 203 -29.03 -1.01 5.13
CA LEU A 203 -28.96 0.44 5.29
C LEU A 203 -29.56 0.98 3.99
N ASP A 204 -30.75 1.54 4.09
CA ASP A 204 -31.43 2.20 2.97
C ASP A 204 -30.43 3.16 2.31
N PRO A 205 -30.26 3.10 0.98
CA PRO A 205 -29.41 4.05 0.30
C PRO A 205 -29.99 5.46 0.54
N PRO A 206 -29.14 6.48 0.81
CA PRO A 206 -29.62 7.84 0.87
C PRO A 206 -30.39 8.18 -0.41
N ALA A 207 -31.57 8.79 -0.25
CA ALA A 207 -32.63 8.94 -1.23
C ALA A 207 -32.33 9.83 -2.44
N ASP A 208 -31.07 10.13 -2.76
CA ASP A 208 -30.75 10.96 -3.94
C ASP A 208 -29.56 10.40 -4.73
N THR A 209 -29.85 9.37 -5.54
CA THR A 209 -28.84 8.70 -6.38
C THR A 209 -28.74 9.27 -7.81
N THR A 210 -29.50 10.29 -8.15
CA THR A 210 -29.57 10.81 -9.54
C THR A 210 -28.40 11.73 -9.93
N ALA A 211 -27.77 12.42 -8.97
CA ALA A 211 -26.62 13.30 -9.21
C ALA A 211 -25.24 12.60 -9.12
N LEU A 212 -25.22 11.33 -8.73
CA LEU A 212 -24.00 10.57 -8.41
C LEU A 212 -23.13 10.07 -9.60
N PRO A 213 -23.66 9.82 -10.84
CA PRO A 213 -22.81 9.23 -11.87
C PRO A 213 -21.65 10.13 -12.29
N THR A 214 -21.90 11.42 -12.53
CA THR A 214 -20.88 12.37 -13.02
C THR A 214 -19.83 12.66 -11.95
N TYR A 215 -20.23 12.93 -10.70
CA TYR A 215 -19.28 13.14 -9.59
C TYR A 215 -18.43 11.88 -9.30
N ARG A 216 -19.04 10.71 -9.39
CA ARG A 216 -18.34 9.43 -9.25
C ARG A 216 -17.24 9.27 -10.29
N HIS A 217 -17.51 9.55 -11.54
CA HIS A 217 -16.51 9.45 -12.61
C HIS A 217 -15.42 10.50 -12.44
N THR A 218 -15.78 11.75 -12.18
CA THR A 218 -14.82 12.85 -11.96
C THR A 218 -13.86 12.56 -10.80
N ALA A 219 -14.39 12.09 -9.66
CA ALA A 219 -13.58 11.76 -8.50
C ALA A 219 -12.61 10.59 -8.79
N LEU A 220 -13.08 9.52 -9.44
CA LEU A 220 -12.22 8.39 -9.82
C LEU A 220 -11.13 8.81 -10.82
N TRP A 221 -11.46 9.65 -11.79
CA TRP A 221 -10.48 10.17 -12.74
C TRP A 221 -9.44 11.07 -12.07
N ALA A 222 -9.83 11.93 -11.14
CA ALA A 222 -8.91 12.79 -10.42
C ALA A 222 -7.95 11.98 -9.52
N ILE A 223 -8.46 10.99 -8.80
CA ILE A 223 -7.64 10.08 -8.00
C ILE A 223 -6.68 9.31 -8.92
N SER A 224 -7.18 8.77 -10.03
CA SER A 224 -6.37 8.02 -10.99
C SER A 224 -5.27 8.88 -11.62
N ALA A 225 -5.58 10.15 -11.93
CA ALA A 225 -4.59 11.13 -12.40
C ALA A 225 -3.52 11.39 -11.35
N PHE A 226 -3.87 11.46 -10.06
CA PHE A 226 -2.89 11.59 -9.00
C PHE A 226 -1.94 10.40 -8.93
N TYR A 227 -2.46 9.16 -9.04
CA TYR A 227 -1.63 7.95 -9.11
C TYR A 227 -0.72 7.90 -10.34
N LEU A 228 -1.17 8.46 -11.47
CA LEU A 228 -0.34 8.60 -12.68
C LEU A 228 0.84 9.57 -12.46
N LEU A 229 0.61 10.64 -11.69
CA LEU A 229 1.55 11.74 -11.49
C LEU A 229 2.44 11.57 -10.27
N ARG A 230 2.03 10.72 -9.32
CA ARG A 230 2.76 10.49 -8.07
C ARG A 230 4.04 9.69 -8.33
N MET A 231 5.16 10.22 -7.80
CA MET A 231 6.44 9.53 -7.86
C MET A 231 6.40 8.21 -7.07
N PRO A 232 6.83 7.07 -7.64
CA PRO A 232 7.01 5.81 -6.92
C PRO A 232 7.94 5.97 -5.71
N GLU A 233 7.63 5.26 -4.62
CA GLU A 233 8.41 5.35 -3.37
C GLU A 233 9.86 4.88 -3.56
N THR A 234 10.08 3.88 -4.44
CA THR A 234 11.44 3.43 -4.79
C THR A 234 12.28 4.51 -5.46
N LEU A 235 11.68 5.40 -6.26
CA LEU A 235 12.39 6.54 -6.85
C LEU A 235 12.68 7.65 -5.83
N VAL A 236 11.83 7.83 -4.82
CA VAL A 236 12.11 8.73 -3.69
C VAL A 236 13.27 8.20 -2.85
N ILE A 237 13.32 6.89 -2.60
CA ILE A 237 14.45 6.23 -1.94
C ILE A 237 15.73 6.42 -2.77
N LEU A 238 15.69 6.15 -4.08
CA LEU A 238 16.82 6.35 -4.98
C LEU A 238 17.33 7.81 -4.92
N ARG A 239 16.41 8.79 -4.94
CA ARG A 239 16.76 10.20 -4.80
C ARG A 239 17.47 10.49 -3.48
N SER A 240 16.98 9.92 -2.40
CA SER A 240 17.58 10.07 -1.05
C SER A 240 19.01 9.52 -1.04
N GLN A 241 19.25 8.36 -1.65
CA GLN A 241 20.58 7.77 -1.79
C GLN A 241 21.51 8.65 -2.62
N GLN A 242 21.04 9.21 -3.73
CA GLN A 242 21.80 10.13 -4.57
C GLN A 242 22.15 11.45 -3.84
N LEU A 243 21.36 11.85 -2.86
CA LEU A 243 21.61 13.01 -1.99
C LEU A 243 22.52 12.68 -0.79
N GLY A 244 23.06 11.45 -0.72
CA GLY A 244 24.03 11.06 0.30
C GLY A 244 23.44 10.33 1.51
N VAL A 245 22.18 9.87 1.45
CA VAL A 245 21.64 8.96 2.48
C VAL A 245 22.26 7.59 2.27
N ALA A 246 23.01 7.11 3.25
CA ALA A 246 23.68 5.82 3.17
C ALA A 246 22.67 4.67 3.05
N VAL A 247 22.97 3.67 2.22
CA VAL A 247 22.11 2.51 2.00
C VAL A 247 21.69 1.83 3.31
N ALA A 248 22.63 1.69 4.25
CA ALA A 248 22.36 1.08 5.55
C ALA A 248 21.37 1.89 6.41
N THR A 249 21.23 3.21 6.19
CA THR A 249 20.31 4.07 6.95
C THR A 249 18.94 4.23 6.29
N VAL A 250 18.79 3.84 5.01
CA VAL A 250 17.50 3.92 4.30
C VAL A 250 16.40 3.13 5.02
N PRO A 251 16.62 1.92 5.58
CA PRO A 251 15.57 1.23 6.33
C PRO A 251 15.12 2.00 7.58
N LEU A 252 16.02 2.72 8.27
CA LEU A 252 15.65 3.58 9.41
C LEU A 252 14.74 4.73 8.95
N LEU A 253 15.09 5.40 7.84
CA LEU A 253 14.27 6.44 7.23
C LEU A 253 12.89 5.87 6.85
N TRP A 254 12.84 4.68 6.27
CA TRP A 254 11.61 4.00 5.89
C TRP A 254 10.71 3.68 7.10
N ALA A 255 11.29 3.17 8.20
CA ALA A 255 10.56 2.95 9.45
C ALA A 255 9.94 4.26 9.98
N ALA A 256 10.73 5.34 9.99
CA ALA A 256 10.26 6.67 10.41
C ALA A 256 9.11 7.19 9.52
N VAL A 257 9.18 7.01 8.21
CA VAL A 257 8.09 7.33 7.28
C VAL A 257 6.81 6.56 7.63
N HIS A 258 6.91 5.27 7.99
CA HIS A 258 5.74 4.48 8.40
C HIS A 258 5.12 4.96 9.72
N VAL A 259 5.92 5.46 10.66
CA VAL A 259 5.41 6.12 11.88
C VAL A 259 4.63 7.38 11.51
N VAL A 260 5.19 8.22 10.62
CA VAL A 260 4.50 9.43 10.13
C VAL A 260 3.21 9.09 9.39
N LYS A 261 3.24 8.12 8.47
CA LYS A 261 2.04 7.62 7.75
C LYS A 261 0.95 7.18 8.72
N SER A 262 1.31 6.42 9.75
CA SER A 262 0.36 5.94 10.76
C SER A 262 -0.25 7.09 11.55
N ALA A 263 0.56 7.99 12.08
CA ALA A 263 0.09 9.14 12.86
C ALA A 263 -0.84 10.06 12.04
N THR A 264 -0.43 10.37 10.81
CA THR A 264 -1.19 11.28 9.93
C THR A 264 -2.46 10.64 9.36
N SER A 265 -2.55 9.32 9.29
CA SER A 265 -3.76 8.62 8.88
C SER A 265 -4.93 8.86 9.84
N PHE A 266 -4.68 9.00 11.15
CA PHE A 266 -5.72 9.39 12.13
C PHE A 266 -6.19 10.82 11.88
N VAL A 267 -5.26 11.75 11.60
CA VAL A 267 -5.59 13.14 11.29
C VAL A 267 -6.38 13.23 9.99
N GLY A 268 -5.93 12.54 8.92
CA GLY A 268 -6.61 12.52 7.63
C GLY A 268 -8.01 11.92 7.70
N GLY A 269 -8.20 10.87 8.50
CA GLY A 269 -9.53 10.31 8.78
C GLY A 269 -10.45 11.33 9.48
N ALA A 270 -9.99 11.93 10.58
CA ALA A 270 -10.76 12.93 11.32
C ALA A 270 -11.07 14.18 10.47
N TRP A 271 -10.14 14.62 9.65
CA TRP A 271 -10.37 15.74 8.72
C TRP A 271 -11.36 15.37 7.62
N SER A 272 -11.29 14.15 7.10
CA SER A 272 -12.26 13.64 6.13
C SER A 272 -13.69 13.61 6.70
N ASP A 273 -13.84 13.25 7.97
CA ASP A 273 -15.14 13.25 8.65
C ASP A 273 -15.65 14.67 8.88
N ARG A 274 -14.77 15.62 9.22
CA ARG A 274 -15.13 17.00 9.56
C ARG A 274 -15.32 17.90 8.35
N PHE A 275 -14.42 17.82 7.36
CA PHE A 275 -14.34 18.73 6.21
C PHE A 275 -14.74 18.06 4.90
N GLY A 276 -14.94 16.73 4.92
CA GLY A 276 -15.20 15.92 3.74
C GLY A 276 -13.94 15.35 3.10
N ALA A 277 -14.11 14.26 2.38
CA ALA A 277 -12.99 13.53 1.74
C ALA A 277 -12.30 14.36 0.63
N GLY A 278 -13.08 15.05 -0.20
CA GLY A 278 -12.55 15.85 -1.32
C GLY A 278 -11.57 16.96 -0.88
N PRO A 279 -11.95 17.86 0.04
CA PRO A 279 -11.05 18.89 0.57
C PRO A 279 -9.81 18.31 1.26
N THR A 280 -9.94 17.21 2.01
CA THR A 280 -8.79 16.57 2.69
C THR A 280 -7.79 16.00 1.69
N MET A 281 -8.27 15.32 0.64
CA MET A 281 -7.43 14.84 -0.46
C MET A 281 -6.75 15.99 -1.20
N TRP A 282 -7.47 17.07 -1.46
CA TRP A 282 -6.92 18.27 -2.10
C TRP A 282 -5.72 18.83 -1.34
N ILE A 283 -5.84 18.96 -0.01
CA ILE A 283 -4.70 19.37 0.85
C ILE A 283 -3.53 18.39 0.66
N GLY A 284 -3.79 17.09 0.65
CA GLY A 284 -2.78 16.07 0.41
C GLY A 284 -2.06 16.25 -0.93
N TRP A 285 -2.78 16.58 -2.01
CA TRP A 285 -2.20 16.80 -3.34
C TRP A 285 -1.38 18.08 -3.41
N VAL A 286 -1.83 19.17 -2.77
CA VAL A 286 -1.06 20.42 -2.63
C VAL A 286 0.24 20.19 -1.85
N CYS A 287 0.15 19.49 -0.71
CA CYS A 287 1.32 19.10 0.08
C CYS A 287 2.28 18.25 -0.74
N TYR A 288 1.76 17.24 -1.47
CA TYR A 288 2.58 16.43 -2.35
C TYR A 288 3.32 17.26 -3.41
N ALA A 289 2.62 18.16 -4.11
CA ALA A 289 3.23 19.00 -5.12
C ALA A 289 4.37 19.86 -4.55
N ALA A 290 4.16 20.47 -3.39
CA ALA A 290 5.19 21.27 -2.70
C ALA A 290 6.41 20.41 -2.30
N LEU A 291 6.18 19.20 -1.75
CA LEU A 291 7.24 18.28 -1.37
C LEU A 291 8.00 17.72 -2.57
N ALA A 292 7.31 17.48 -3.69
CA ALA A 292 7.94 17.06 -4.93
C ALA A 292 8.84 18.17 -5.52
N VAL A 293 8.42 19.45 -5.45
CA VAL A 293 9.31 20.59 -5.75
C VAL A 293 10.53 20.60 -4.83
N GLY A 294 10.31 20.39 -3.54
CA GLY A 294 11.41 20.28 -2.57
C GLY A 294 12.42 19.20 -2.94
N LEU A 295 11.94 18.00 -3.32
CA LEU A 295 12.80 16.89 -3.74
C LEU A 295 13.50 17.13 -5.08
N ALA A 296 12.88 17.88 -5.99
CA ALA A 296 13.52 18.33 -7.23
C ALA A 296 14.73 19.22 -6.95
N LEU A 297 14.59 20.13 -5.98
CA LEU A 297 15.59 21.14 -5.62
C LEU A 297 16.57 20.70 -4.53
N ALA A 298 16.30 19.59 -3.84
CA ALA A 298 17.10 19.10 -2.73
C ALA A 298 18.55 18.80 -3.16
N ARG A 299 19.50 19.18 -2.30
CA ARG A 299 20.95 19.03 -2.54
C ARG A 299 21.69 18.30 -1.42
N THR A 300 21.05 18.07 -0.27
CA THR A 300 21.68 17.45 0.90
C THR A 300 20.88 16.27 1.44
N SER A 301 21.55 15.36 2.14
CA SER A 301 20.91 14.22 2.80
C SER A 301 19.92 14.65 3.89
N GLY A 302 20.20 15.75 4.62
CA GLY A 302 19.27 16.28 5.61
C GLY A 302 17.96 16.77 4.99
N GLN A 303 18.03 17.44 3.82
CA GLN A 303 16.82 17.80 3.06
C GLN A 303 16.06 16.57 2.58
N ALA A 304 16.78 15.53 2.10
CA ALA A 304 16.15 14.28 1.70
C ALA A 304 15.39 13.61 2.87
N TRP A 305 15.98 13.55 4.05
CA TRP A 305 15.35 13.05 5.26
C TRP A 305 14.05 13.78 5.60
N MET A 306 14.13 15.11 5.71
CA MET A 306 12.96 15.93 6.07
C MET A 306 11.84 15.80 5.05
N LEU A 307 12.16 15.90 3.76
CA LEU A 307 11.17 15.84 2.69
C LEU A 307 10.53 14.45 2.57
N PHE A 308 11.31 13.37 2.74
CA PHE A 308 10.77 12.03 2.69
C PHE A 308 9.87 11.73 3.90
N LEU A 309 10.26 12.16 5.11
CA LEU A 309 9.38 12.05 6.28
C LEU A 309 8.08 12.82 6.08
N ALA A 310 8.17 14.05 5.56
CA ALA A 310 6.99 14.86 5.26
C ALA A 310 6.11 14.22 4.18
N LEU A 311 6.69 13.50 3.21
CA LEU A 311 5.92 12.74 2.21
C LEU A 311 5.06 11.63 2.85
N GLY A 312 5.48 11.09 3.99
CA GLY A 312 4.68 10.17 4.78
C GLY A 312 3.31 10.75 5.18
N SER A 313 3.22 12.05 5.43
CA SER A 313 1.96 12.71 5.78
C SER A 313 0.96 12.77 4.62
N VAL A 314 1.44 12.82 3.37
CA VAL A 314 0.58 12.82 2.18
C VAL A 314 -0.26 11.55 2.12
N ALA A 315 0.33 10.39 2.42
CA ALA A 315 -0.40 9.12 2.45
C ALA A 315 -1.55 9.16 3.48
N GLY A 316 -1.32 9.73 4.65
CA GLY A 316 -2.36 9.92 5.66
C GLY A 316 -3.50 10.83 5.19
N LEU A 317 -3.19 11.90 4.46
CA LEU A 317 -4.16 12.87 3.97
C LEU A 317 -4.89 12.42 2.69
N THR A 318 -4.41 11.38 2.00
CA THR A 318 -5.01 10.92 0.75
C THR A 318 -5.66 9.54 0.90
N GLU A 319 -4.96 8.52 1.40
CA GLU A 319 -5.43 7.13 1.35
C GLU A 319 -6.71 6.86 2.15
N SER A 320 -6.85 7.42 3.35
CA SER A 320 -8.05 7.24 4.17
C SER A 320 -9.26 7.99 3.59
N PRO A 321 -9.14 9.28 3.19
CA PRO A 321 -10.22 10.00 2.51
C PRO A 321 -10.62 9.39 1.17
N GLU A 322 -9.66 8.90 0.36
CA GLU A 322 -9.94 8.22 -0.91
C GLU A 322 -10.83 6.99 -0.70
N ARG A 323 -10.49 6.15 0.28
CA ARG A 323 -11.28 4.95 0.61
C ARG A 323 -12.68 5.31 1.10
N ALA A 324 -12.79 6.34 1.94
CA ALA A 324 -14.09 6.83 2.41
C ALA A 324 -14.95 7.35 1.26
N LEU A 325 -14.35 8.09 0.32
CA LEU A 325 -15.03 8.58 -0.88
C LEU A 325 -15.47 7.43 -1.78
N VAL A 326 -14.59 6.47 -2.06
CA VAL A 326 -14.91 5.29 -2.88
C VAL A 326 -16.04 4.47 -2.25
N ALA A 327 -16.01 4.25 -0.93
CA ALA A 327 -17.07 3.55 -0.21
C ALA A 327 -18.43 4.25 -0.36
N ARG A 328 -18.47 5.58 -0.22
CA ARG A 328 -19.69 6.38 -0.43
C ARG A 328 -20.22 6.29 -1.86
N LEU A 329 -19.31 6.39 -2.85
CA LEU A 329 -19.67 6.35 -4.28
C LEU A 329 -20.05 4.94 -4.75
N ALA A 330 -19.59 3.90 -4.10
CA ALA A 330 -19.91 2.51 -4.42
C ALA A 330 -21.34 2.11 -3.97
N GLY A 331 -21.89 2.78 -2.96
CA GLY A 331 -23.21 2.48 -2.42
C GLY A 331 -23.35 1.01 -2.03
N SER A 332 -24.39 0.33 -2.50
CA SER A 332 -24.61 -1.09 -2.26
C SER A 332 -23.62 -2.02 -2.99
N LYS A 333 -22.92 -1.53 -4.01
CA LYS A 333 -21.99 -2.32 -4.85
C LYS A 333 -20.53 -2.13 -4.42
N GLN A 334 -20.23 -2.31 -3.12
CA GLN A 334 -18.89 -2.08 -2.55
C GLN A 334 -17.79 -2.85 -3.28
N GLY A 335 -18.00 -4.13 -3.54
CA GLY A 335 -17.01 -4.98 -4.22
C GLY A 335 -16.62 -4.47 -5.61
N SER A 336 -17.60 -4.10 -6.45
CA SER A 336 -17.32 -3.57 -7.79
C SER A 336 -16.77 -2.14 -7.76
N GLY A 337 -17.17 -1.32 -6.77
CA GLY A 337 -16.67 0.03 -6.58
C GLY A 337 -15.18 0.04 -6.22
N PHE A 338 -14.79 -0.71 -5.20
CA PHE A 338 -13.38 -0.88 -4.84
C PHE A 338 -12.57 -1.61 -5.90
N GLY A 339 -13.18 -2.59 -6.60
CA GLY A 339 -12.53 -3.28 -7.72
C GLY A 339 -12.16 -2.32 -8.86
N SER A 340 -13.10 -1.47 -9.28
CA SER A 340 -12.86 -0.46 -10.30
C SER A 340 -11.82 0.58 -9.86
N TYR A 341 -11.93 1.07 -8.62
CA TYR A 341 -10.95 1.98 -8.03
C TYR A 341 -9.54 1.38 -8.06
N HIS A 342 -9.35 0.18 -7.51
CA HIS A 342 -8.03 -0.45 -7.50
C HIS A 342 -7.51 -0.79 -8.89
N GLY A 343 -8.39 -1.25 -9.80
CA GLY A 343 -8.00 -1.58 -11.17
C GLY A 343 -7.46 -0.36 -11.93
N VAL A 344 -8.20 0.76 -11.87
CA VAL A 344 -7.81 1.98 -12.59
C VAL A 344 -6.59 2.65 -11.92
N THR A 345 -6.57 2.78 -10.60
CA THR A 345 -5.42 3.37 -9.88
C THR A 345 -4.16 2.51 -10.02
N GLY A 346 -4.28 1.18 -10.02
CA GLY A 346 -3.15 0.29 -10.26
C GLY A 346 -2.59 0.42 -11.68
N LEU A 347 -3.45 0.53 -12.69
CA LEU A 347 -3.02 0.75 -14.08
C LEU A 347 -2.34 2.11 -14.25
N THR A 348 -2.91 3.17 -13.70
CA THR A 348 -2.31 4.51 -13.78
C THR A 348 -1.01 4.61 -12.97
N ALA A 349 -0.90 3.92 -11.84
CA ALA A 349 0.36 3.81 -11.09
C ALA A 349 1.44 3.08 -11.89
N LEU A 350 1.10 2.02 -12.65
CA LEU A 350 2.03 1.34 -13.53
C LEU A 350 2.52 2.28 -14.64
N VAL A 351 1.60 2.91 -15.36
CA VAL A 351 1.94 3.82 -16.47
C VAL A 351 2.76 5.02 -15.94
N GLY A 352 2.33 5.63 -14.85
CA GLY A 352 3.01 6.75 -14.21
C GLY A 352 4.39 6.37 -13.69
N GLY A 353 4.49 5.23 -13.01
CA GLY A 353 5.76 4.72 -12.48
C GLY A 353 6.80 4.48 -13.57
N VAL A 354 6.41 3.84 -14.67
CA VAL A 354 7.29 3.62 -15.83
C VAL A 354 7.66 4.97 -16.48
N ALA A 355 6.68 5.84 -16.75
CA ALA A 355 6.93 7.13 -17.40
C ALA A 355 7.85 8.03 -16.58
N LEU A 356 7.60 8.17 -15.26
CA LEU A 356 8.42 8.95 -14.35
C LEU A 356 9.80 8.31 -14.15
N GLY A 357 9.89 6.98 -14.13
CA GLY A 357 11.16 6.26 -14.06
C GLY A 357 12.02 6.47 -15.30
N VAL A 358 11.43 6.41 -16.50
CA VAL A 358 12.11 6.71 -17.77
C VAL A 358 12.55 8.19 -17.81
N LEU A 359 11.68 9.10 -17.41
CA LEU A 359 12.02 10.54 -17.32
C LEU A 359 13.16 10.78 -16.34
N TYR A 360 13.13 10.13 -15.19
CA TYR A 360 14.19 10.18 -14.19
C TYR A 360 15.53 9.68 -14.75
N GLN A 361 15.50 8.55 -15.45
CA GLN A 361 16.70 7.96 -16.04
C GLN A 361 17.28 8.82 -17.17
N GLY A 362 16.42 9.41 -18.01
CA GLY A 362 16.85 10.15 -19.20
C GLY A 362 17.17 11.63 -18.93
N ARG A 363 16.47 12.28 -18.02
CA ARG A 363 16.61 13.73 -17.75
C ARG A 363 17.02 14.05 -16.31
N GLY A 364 17.18 13.05 -15.47
CA GLY A 364 17.58 13.19 -14.07
C GLY A 364 16.43 13.41 -13.10
N ALA A 365 16.75 13.24 -11.81
CA ALA A 365 15.81 13.32 -10.71
C ALA A 365 15.06 14.67 -10.65
N GLY A 366 15.79 15.79 -10.79
CA GLY A 366 15.20 17.13 -10.70
C GLY A 366 14.05 17.34 -11.69
N VAL A 367 14.25 16.93 -12.97
CA VAL A 367 13.21 17.04 -14.01
C VAL A 367 12.03 16.12 -13.73
N ALA A 368 12.28 14.88 -13.30
CA ALA A 368 11.21 13.93 -13.02
C ALA A 368 10.34 14.39 -11.84
N PHE A 369 10.94 14.84 -10.74
CA PHE A 369 10.21 15.38 -9.59
C PHE A 369 9.50 16.70 -9.92
N ALA A 370 10.10 17.59 -10.73
CA ALA A 370 9.45 18.82 -11.19
C ALA A 370 8.22 18.53 -12.08
N ALA A 371 8.32 17.55 -12.99
CA ALA A 371 7.19 17.13 -13.83
C ALA A 371 6.06 16.53 -12.98
N SER A 372 6.39 15.68 -12.00
CA SER A 372 5.45 15.12 -11.04
C SER A 372 4.77 16.24 -10.22
N ALA A 373 5.54 17.21 -9.73
CA ALA A 373 5.03 18.36 -8.98
C ALA A 373 4.10 19.23 -9.81
N ALA A 374 4.48 19.56 -11.05
CA ALA A 374 3.68 20.37 -11.96
C ALA A 374 2.35 19.68 -12.28
N GLY A 375 2.36 18.37 -12.57
CA GLY A 375 1.15 17.59 -12.82
C GLY A 375 0.24 17.54 -11.60
N ALA A 376 0.76 17.23 -10.41
CA ALA A 376 -0.03 17.20 -9.18
C ALA A 376 -0.55 18.60 -8.79
N GLY A 377 0.23 19.66 -9.02
CA GLY A 377 -0.19 21.05 -8.82
C GLY A 377 -1.32 21.44 -9.77
N ALA A 378 -1.23 21.09 -11.06
CA ALA A 378 -2.30 21.31 -12.03
C ALA A 378 -3.58 20.57 -11.63
N LEU A 379 -3.47 19.30 -11.20
CA LEU A 379 -4.60 18.53 -10.68
C LEU A 379 -5.24 19.22 -9.47
N ALA A 380 -4.42 19.70 -8.52
CA ALA A 380 -4.93 20.42 -7.35
C ALA A 380 -5.63 21.71 -7.71
N LEU A 381 -5.17 22.45 -8.74
CA LEU A 381 -5.84 23.65 -9.24
C LEU A 381 -7.16 23.36 -9.94
N LEU A 382 -7.24 22.26 -10.69
CA LEU A 382 -8.43 21.91 -11.47
C LEU A 382 -9.52 21.23 -10.63
N TRP A 383 -9.16 20.51 -9.56
CA TRP A 383 -10.08 19.76 -8.72
C TRP A 383 -11.22 20.59 -8.11
N PRO A 384 -11.01 21.78 -7.52
CA PRO A 384 -12.08 22.60 -6.97
C PRO A 384 -13.10 23.04 -8.03
N LEU A 385 -12.63 23.28 -9.26
CA LEU A 385 -13.51 23.64 -10.38
C LEU A 385 -14.39 22.46 -10.80
N ALA A 386 -13.79 21.29 -10.95
CA ALA A 386 -14.51 20.05 -11.28
C ALA A 386 -15.49 19.63 -10.16
N ALA A 387 -15.08 19.74 -8.90
CA ALA A 387 -15.92 19.37 -7.76
C ALA A 387 -17.14 20.27 -7.59
N ARG A 388 -17.03 21.58 -7.90
CA ARG A 388 -18.16 22.52 -7.84
C ARG A 388 -19.24 22.24 -8.91
N GLN A 389 -18.83 21.75 -10.08
CA GLN A 389 -19.76 21.46 -11.19
C GLN A 389 -20.53 20.15 -10.96
N THR A 390 -20.03 19.27 -10.12
CA THR A 390 -20.54 17.91 -9.94
C THR A 390 -21.12 17.64 -8.55
N ALA A 391 -20.98 18.58 -7.61
CA ALA A 391 -21.57 18.47 -6.29
C ALA A 391 -23.11 18.61 -6.36
N PRO A 392 -23.88 17.74 -5.71
CA PRO A 392 -25.32 17.96 -5.57
C PRO A 392 -25.53 19.29 -4.82
N ARG A 393 -26.42 20.13 -5.34
CA ARG A 393 -26.87 21.37 -4.70
C ARG A 393 -27.74 21.06 -3.50
#